data_14e0a34e56d837b6c8178af2d8752973
#
_entry.id   14e0a34e56d837b6c8178af2d8752973
#
_cell.length_a   1.000
_cell.length_b   1.000
_cell.length_c   1.000
_cell.angle_alpha   90.00
_cell.angle_beta   90.00
_cell.angle_gamma   90.00
#
_symmetry.space_group_name_H-M   'P 1'
#
loop_
_entity.id
_entity.type
_entity.pdbx_description
1 polymer ?
#
loop_
_entity_poly.entity_id
_entity_poly.type
_entity_poly.pdbx_seq_one_letter_code
_entity_poly.pdbx_strand_id
1 'polypeptide(L)'
;TQNQTSVRVELQADCFAGVWGHLERADLAIDEADLREALNAAHQIGDDTLQRNSSGMINPDQFTHGTSAQRMTWFRRGFDSGDARQCDTFGVADYARL
;
A
#
# COMPACT_ATOMS: atom_id res chain seq x y z
N THR A 1 -6.87 13.14 11.32
CA THR A 1 -6.14 12.80 12.55
C THR A 1 -4.67 12.50 12.24
N GLN A 2 -3.85 12.43 13.25
CA GLN A 2 -2.44 12.08 13.12
C GLN A 2 -2.27 10.66 12.56
N ASN A 3 -3.08 9.71 13.00
CA ASN A 3 -3.04 8.34 12.48
C ASN A 3 -3.47 8.28 11.01
N GLN A 4 -4.47 9.04 10.61
CA GLN A 4 -4.89 9.12 9.21
C GLN A 4 -3.80 9.73 8.32
N THR A 5 -3.09 10.74 8.81
CA THR A 5 -1.94 11.31 8.11
C THR A 5 -0.84 10.27 7.94
N SER A 6 -0.55 9.49 8.98
CA SER A 6 0.42 8.40 8.91
C SER A 6 0.04 7.36 7.86
N VAL A 7 -1.24 6.96 7.80
CA VAL A 7 -1.73 6.04 6.77
C VAL A 7 -1.50 6.62 5.36
N ARG A 8 -1.82 7.89 5.14
CA ARG A 8 -1.60 8.54 3.84
C ARG A 8 -0.13 8.50 3.41
N VAL A 9 0.78 8.75 4.34
CA VAL A 9 2.23 8.69 4.07
C VAL A 9 2.64 7.27 3.68
N GLU A 10 2.18 6.27 4.43
CA GLU A 10 2.53 4.87 4.17
C GLU A 10 1.98 4.37 2.84
N LEU A 11 0.74 4.72 2.50
CA LEU A 11 0.14 4.32 1.23
C LEU A 11 0.84 5.00 0.05
N GLN A 12 1.25 6.26 0.22
CA GLN A 12 2.04 6.97 -0.78
C GLN A 12 3.38 6.29 -0.99
N ALA A 13 4.04 5.85 0.09
CA ALA A 13 5.28 5.10 0.01
C ALA A 13 5.10 3.75 -0.68
N ASP A 14 4.00 3.03 -0.42
CA ASP A 14 3.66 1.79 -1.11
C ASP A 14 3.53 2.02 -2.63
N CYS A 15 2.87 3.11 -3.02
CA CYS A 15 2.72 3.48 -4.42
C CYS A 15 4.08 3.79 -5.06
N PHE A 16 4.93 4.56 -4.39
CA PHE A 16 6.28 4.86 -4.89
C PHE A 16 7.13 3.59 -5.03
N ALA A 17 7.00 2.65 -4.10
CA ALA A 17 7.66 1.34 -4.22
C ALA A 17 7.19 0.60 -5.48
N GLY A 18 5.89 0.67 -5.77
CA GLY A 18 5.33 0.11 -6.99
C GLY A 18 5.89 0.77 -8.25
N VAL A 19 5.98 2.10 -8.26
CA VAL A 19 6.59 2.87 -9.37
C VAL A 19 8.03 2.43 -9.60
N TRP A 20 8.80 2.31 -8.53
CA TRP A 20 10.19 1.85 -8.61
C TRP A 20 10.27 0.45 -9.23
N GLY A 21 9.42 -0.47 -8.76
CA GLY A 21 9.35 -1.82 -9.31
C GLY A 21 9.00 -1.84 -10.78
N HIS A 22 8.08 -0.97 -11.22
CA HIS A 22 7.72 -0.82 -12.63
C HIS A 22 8.91 -0.38 -13.48
N LEU A 23 9.64 0.65 -13.02
CA LEU A 23 10.76 1.21 -13.76
C LEU A 23 11.95 0.24 -13.84
N GLU A 24 12.14 -0.57 -12.82
CA GLU A 24 13.26 -1.50 -12.72
C GLU A 24 12.91 -2.94 -13.16
N ARG A 25 11.67 -3.20 -13.59
CA ARG A 25 11.19 -4.56 -13.87
C ARG A 25 12.01 -5.29 -14.93
N ALA A 26 12.51 -4.57 -15.93
CA ALA A 26 13.31 -5.17 -16.98
C ALA A 26 14.71 -5.55 -16.47
N ASP A 27 15.36 -4.66 -15.72
CA ASP A 27 16.70 -4.87 -15.19
C ASP A 27 16.73 -5.93 -14.11
N LEU A 28 15.66 -5.99 -13.27
CA LEU A 28 15.54 -6.95 -12.18
C LEU A 28 14.80 -8.22 -12.58
N ALA A 29 14.37 -8.32 -13.84
CA ALA A 29 13.58 -9.44 -14.36
C ALA A 29 12.35 -9.73 -13.49
N ILE A 30 11.66 -8.68 -13.04
CA ILE A 30 10.43 -8.81 -12.24
C ILE A 30 9.31 -9.33 -13.12
N ASP A 31 8.71 -10.44 -12.73
CA ASP A 31 7.58 -11.05 -13.43
C ASP A 31 6.29 -11.02 -12.58
N GLU A 32 5.22 -11.62 -13.09
CA GLU A 32 3.93 -11.68 -12.37
C GLU A 32 4.04 -12.46 -11.04
N ALA A 33 4.92 -13.45 -10.96
CA ALA A 33 5.13 -14.19 -9.72
C ALA A 33 5.76 -13.31 -8.66
N ASP A 34 6.75 -12.49 -9.02
CA ASP A 34 7.38 -11.54 -8.12
C ASP A 34 6.39 -10.49 -7.64
N LEU A 35 5.54 -9.98 -8.54
CA LEU A 35 4.49 -9.03 -8.19
C LEU A 35 3.51 -9.65 -7.20
N ARG A 36 3.11 -10.89 -7.44
CA ARG A 36 2.19 -11.61 -6.55
C ARG A 36 2.79 -11.79 -5.15
N GLU A 37 4.07 -12.10 -5.06
CA GLU A 37 4.77 -12.21 -3.78
C GLU A 37 4.80 -10.87 -3.04
N ALA A 38 5.05 -9.76 -3.76
CA ALA A 38 5.04 -8.43 -3.16
C ALA A 38 3.66 -8.05 -2.64
N LEU A 39 2.60 -8.35 -3.41
CA LEU A 39 1.22 -8.11 -2.98
C LEU A 39 0.85 -8.96 -1.76
N ASN A 40 1.31 -10.21 -1.73
CA ASN A 40 1.07 -11.09 -0.58
C ASN A 40 1.79 -10.57 0.66
N ALA A 41 3.02 -10.08 0.52
CA ALA A 41 3.77 -9.47 1.63
C ALA A 41 3.01 -8.23 2.17
N ALA A 42 2.50 -7.38 1.28
CA ALA A 42 1.70 -6.22 1.68
C ALA A 42 0.43 -6.65 2.43
N HIS A 43 -0.22 -7.73 1.99
CA HIS A 43 -1.38 -8.28 2.68
C HIS A 43 -1.05 -8.73 4.11
N GLN A 44 0.12 -9.35 4.31
CA GLN A 44 0.53 -9.86 5.63
C GLN A 44 0.81 -8.73 6.64
N ILE A 45 1.19 -7.55 6.18
CA ILE A 45 1.61 -6.43 7.04
C ILE A 45 0.62 -5.27 7.08
N GLY A 46 -0.57 -5.42 6.49
CA GLY A 46 -1.64 -4.42 6.66
C GLY A 46 -2.16 -4.41 8.10
N ASP A 47 -2.59 -3.25 8.58
CA ASP A 47 -3.03 -3.06 9.97
C ASP A 47 -4.19 -3.98 10.35
N ASP A 48 -5.15 -4.20 9.46
CA ASP A 48 -6.28 -5.09 9.69
C ASP A 48 -5.83 -6.55 9.91
N THR A 49 -4.89 -7.03 9.08
CA THR A 49 -4.35 -8.38 9.22
C THR A 49 -3.55 -8.51 10.52
N LEU A 50 -2.68 -7.53 10.82
CA LEU A 50 -1.88 -7.53 12.04
C LEU A 50 -2.75 -7.50 13.29
N GLN A 51 -3.80 -6.67 13.31
CA GLN A 51 -4.72 -6.59 14.45
C GLN A 51 -5.52 -7.88 14.62
N ARG A 52 -5.99 -8.46 13.51
CA ARG A 52 -6.72 -9.73 13.55
C ARG A 52 -5.85 -10.85 14.12
N ASN A 53 -4.57 -10.90 13.75
CA ASN A 53 -3.64 -11.94 14.19
C ASN A 53 -3.20 -11.75 15.65
N SER A 54 -3.17 -10.51 16.15
CA SER A 54 -2.70 -10.22 17.50
C SER A 54 -3.81 -10.16 18.54
N SER A 55 -4.93 -9.51 18.23
CA SER A 55 -6.03 -9.28 19.19
C SER A 55 -7.36 -9.94 18.78
N GLY A 56 -7.49 -10.37 17.53
CA GLY A 56 -8.73 -10.88 16.95
C GLY A 56 -9.75 -9.81 16.63
N MET A 57 -9.46 -8.54 16.91
CA MET A 57 -10.37 -7.41 16.69
C MET A 57 -9.73 -6.37 15.78
N ILE A 58 -10.53 -5.81 14.87
CA ILE A 58 -10.09 -4.75 13.97
C ILE A 58 -10.62 -3.42 14.50
N ASN A 59 -9.69 -2.47 14.75
CA ASN A 59 -10.01 -1.10 15.17
C ASN A 59 -9.35 -0.11 14.20
N PRO A 60 -10.09 0.39 13.20
CA PRO A 60 -9.52 1.31 12.18
C PRO A 60 -8.95 2.60 12.75
N ASP A 61 -9.45 3.08 13.89
CA ASP A 61 -8.96 4.31 14.50
C ASP A 61 -7.51 4.21 14.98
N GLN A 62 -7.00 2.97 15.15
CA GLN A 62 -5.63 2.71 15.56
C GLN A 62 -4.70 2.41 14.37
N PHE A 63 -5.21 2.45 13.15
CA PHE A 63 -4.39 2.19 11.97
C PHE A 63 -3.38 3.31 11.76
N THR A 64 -2.12 2.95 11.53
CA THR A 64 -1.03 3.88 11.22
C THR A 64 -0.37 3.56 9.88
N HIS A 65 -0.61 2.39 9.29
CA HIS A 65 -0.01 1.94 8.04
C HIS A 65 -1.03 1.68 6.93
N GLY A 66 -2.30 1.56 7.25
CA GLY A 66 -3.37 1.24 6.33
C GLY A 66 -3.74 -0.24 6.33
N THR A 67 -4.89 -0.55 5.74
CA THR A 67 -5.36 -1.94 5.60
C THR A 67 -4.54 -2.67 4.55
N SER A 68 -4.59 -4.01 4.61
CA SER A 68 -3.97 -4.85 3.58
C SER A 68 -4.49 -4.49 2.19
N ALA A 69 -5.80 -4.30 2.04
CA ALA A 69 -6.42 -3.94 0.76
C ALA A 69 -5.92 -2.57 0.26
N GLN A 70 -5.83 -1.58 1.14
CA GLN A 70 -5.31 -0.25 0.80
C GLN A 70 -3.85 -0.34 0.34
N ARG A 71 -3.01 -1.05 1.07
CA ARG A 71 -1.60 -1.19 0.74
C ARG A 71 -1.40 -1.88 -0.60
N MET A 72 -2.15 -2.95 -0.87
CA MET A 72 -2.11 -3.66 -2.14
C MET A 72 -2.57 -2.76 -3.30
N THR A 73 -3.66 -2.02 -3.09
CA THR A 73 -4.23 -1.12 -4.12
C THR A 73 -3.22 -0.04 -4.52
N TRP A 74 -2.59 0.62 -3.53
CA TRP A 74 -1.66 1.71 -3.82
C TRP A 74 -0.34 1.21 -4.38
N PHE A 75 0.18 0.09 -3.90
CA PHE A 75 1.35 -0.54 -4.50
C PHE A 75 1.07 -0.88 -5.97
N ARG A 76 -0.07 -1.53 -6.25
CA ARG A 76 -0.45 -1.93 -7.60
C ARG A 76 -0.63 -0.73 -8.53
N ARG A 77 -1.22 0.35 -8.02
CA ARG A 77 -1.38 1.59 -8.77
C ARG A 77 -0.03 2.15 -9.23
N GLY A 78 0.96 2.13 -8.35
CA GLY A 78 2.32 2.55 -8.71
C GLY A 78 2.97 1.61 -9.71
N PHE A 79 2.84 0.31 -9.49
CA PHE A 79 3.44 -0.69 -10.38
C PHE A 79 2.81 -0.68 -11.78
N ASP A 80 1.50 -0.59 -11.89
CA ASP A 80 0.81 -0.59 -13.18
C ASP A 80 1.06 0.70 -13.95
N SER A 81 1.09 1.85 -13.28
CA SER A 81 1.25 3.16 -13.93
C SER A 81 2.71 3.51 -14.24
N GLY A 82 3.64 3.12 -13.35
CA GLY A 82 5.01 3.59 -13.42
C GLY A 82 5.15 5.10 -13.30
N ASP A 83 4.15 5.77 -12.72
CA ASP A 83 4.04 7.24 -12.69
C ASP A 83 3.83 7.72 -11.26
N ALA A 84 4.85 8.38 -10.71
CA ALA A 84 4.83 8.91 -9.34
C ALA A 84 3.70 9.91 -9.10
N ARG A 85 3.18 10.56 -10.15
CA ARG A 85 2.05 11.50 -10.04
C ARG A 85 0.76 10.79 -9.65
N GLN A 86 0.68 9.47 -9.84
CA GLN A 86 -0.46 8.67 -9.41
C GLN A 86 -0.44 8.36 -7.91
N CYS A 87 0.61 8.76 -7.20
CA CYS A 87 0.85 8.38 -5.80
C CYS A 87 0.45 9.46 -4.80
N ASP A 88 -0.35 10.45 -5.20
CA ASP A 88 -0.77 11.52 -4.30
C ASP A 88 -1.96 11.09 -3.43
N THR A 89 -1.66 10.42 -2.31
CA THR A 89 -2.68 10.01 -1.35
C THR A 89 -3.31 11.20 -0.64
N PHE A 90 -2.60 12.32 -0.55
CA PHE A 90 -3.11 13.55 0.06
C PHE A 90 -4.08 14.28 -0.86
N GLY A 91 -4.04 14.00 -2.16
CA GLY A 91 -4.98 14.52 -3.14
C GLY A 91 -6.35 13.85 -3.08
N VAL A 92 -6.47 12.71 -2.39
CA VAL A 92 -7.77 12.04 -2.16
C VAL A 92 -8.45 12.73 -0.98
N ALA A 93 -9.46 13.56 -1.26
CA ALA A 93 -10.10 14.39 -0.24
C ALA A 93 -10.81 13.54 0.83
N ASP A 94 -11.49 12.48 0.41
CA ASP A 94 -12.22 11.59 1.32
C ASP A 94 -11.30 10.43 1.76
N TYR A 95 -10.89 10.46 3.01
CA TYR A 95 -10.04 9.42 3.59
C TYR A 95 -10.62 8.00 3.41
N ALA A 96 -11.95 7.87 3.46
CA ALA A 96 -12.60 6.56 3.31
C ALA A 96 -12.41 5.96 1.90
N ARG A 97 -11.95 6.74 0.92
CA ARG A 97 -11.73 6.28 -0.45
C ARG A 97 -10.30 5.81 -0.72
N LEU A 98 -9.42 5.91 0.26
CA LEU A 98 -8.09 5.36 0.11
C LEU A 98 -8.14 3.84 0.04
#